data_34a6d6880f9cc6dae330f23fca50b499
#
_entry.id   34a6d6880f9cc6dae330f23fca50b499
#
_cell.length_a   1.000
_cell.length_b   1.000
_cell.length_c   1.000
_cell.angle_alpha   90.00
_cell.angle_beta   90.00
_cell.angle_gamma   90.00
#
_symmetry.space_group_name_H-M   'P 1'
#
loop_
_entity.id
_entity.type
_entity.pdbx_description
1 polymer ?
#
loop_
_entity_poly.entity_id
_entity_poly.type
_entity_poly.pdbx_seq_one_letter_code
_entity_poly.pdbx_strand_id
1 'polypeptide(L)'
;MAEIKRTYYSIREVSEMFSLPYPTLRFWEKEIKQLKPHTEHQTRFYSEKDLDIIRRIIYLREQNVPIADISRRLTLDSKGVDVRRSAYELLQSIREELVALRDLI
;
A
#
# COMPACT_ATOMS: atom_id res chain seq x y z
N MET A 1 -9.15 13.38 22.81
CA MET A 1 -7.81 13.90 22.60
C MET A 1 -7.48 13.83 21.11
N ALA A 2 -7.13 14.96 20.53
CA ALA A 2 -6.85 14.97 19.11
C ALA A 2 -5.58 14.17 18.85
N GLU A 3 -5.70 13.11 18.09
CA GLU A 3 -4.54 12.38 17.64
C GLU A 3 -3.83 13.23 16.60
N ILE A 4 -2.58 13.54 16.88
CA ILE A 4 -1.76 14.23 15.90
C ILE A 4 -1.33 13.20 14.87
N LYS A 5 -1.95 13.24 13.69
CA LYS A 5 -1.54 12.39 12.59
C LYS A 5 -0.15 12.80 12.15
N ARG A 6 0.77 11.88 12.19
CA ARG A 6 2.11 12.14 11.69
C ARG A 6 2.05 12.27 10.18
N THR A 7 2.75 13.26 9.65
CA THR A 7 2.80 13.49 8.22
C THR A 7 3.77 12.54 7.54
N TYR A 8 4.86 12.18 8.23
CA TYR A 8 5.91 11.34 7.66
C TYR A 8 6.42 10.32 8.66
N TYR A 9 6.90 9.20 8.11
CA TYR A 9 7.46 8.10 8.89
C TYR A 9 8.85 7.78 8.35
N SER A 10 9.79 7.48 9.24
CA SER A 10 11.14 7.09 8.83
C SER A 10 11.13 5.68 8.23
N ILE A 11 12.19 5.34 7.49
CA ILE A 11 12.34 3.98 6.95
C ILE A 11 12.39 2.95 8.08
N ARG A 12 12.99 3.31 9.21
CA ARG A 12 13.04 2.43 10.38
C ARG A 12 11.63 2.12 10.90
N GLU A 13 10.81 3.17 11.03
CA GLU A 13 9.43 3.00 11.49
C GLU A 13 8.62 2.15 10.51
N VAL A 14 8.76 2.41 9.23
CA VAL A 14 8.05 1.66 8.19
C VAL A 14 8.50 0.20 8.19
N SER A 15 9.80 -0.04 8.33
CA SER A 15 10.35 -1.38 8.42
C SER A 15 9.74 -2.14 9.59
N GLU A 16 9.63 -1.50 10.74
CA GLU A 16 9.04 -2.11 11.93
C GLU A 16 7.54 -2.33 11.78
N MET A 17 6.83 -1.35 11.22
CA MET A 17 5.37 -1.43 11.04
C MET A 17 4.96 -2.61 10.17
N PHE A 18 5.70 -2.88 9.11
CA PHE A 18 5.35 -3.90 8.14
C PHE A 18 6.23 -5.13 8.20
N SER A 19 7.17 -5.18 9.13
CA SER A 19 8.14 -6.27 9.26
C SER A 19 8.89 -6.52 7.95
N LEU A 20 9.34 -5.44 7.33
CA LEU A 20 10.06 -5.49 6.05
C LEU A 20 11.50 -5.05 6.23
N PRO A 21 12.48 -5.81 5.71
CA PRO A 21 13.87 -5.39 5.73
C PRO A 21 14.09 -4.11 4.92
N TYR A 22 15.06 -3.31 5.31
CA TYR A 22 15.41 -2.08 4.57
C TYR A 22 15.68 -2.34 3.09
N PRO A 23 16.45 -3.39 2.73
CA PRO A 23 16.71 -3.66 1.32
C PRO A 23 15.45 -3.92 0.50
N THR A 24 14.44 -4.55 1.11
CA THR A 24 13.16 -4.78 0.45
C THR A 24 12.45 -3.47 0.14
N LEU A 25 12.41 -2.56 1.11
CA LEU A 25 11.80 -1.25 0.91
C LEU A 25 12.52 -0.45 -0.16
N ARG A 26 13.84 -0.49 -0.17
CA ARG A 26 14.64 0.20 -1.20
C ARG A 26 14.42 -0.40 -2.57
N PHE A 27 14.29 -1.73 -2.65
CA PHE A 27 14.03 -2.41 -3.91
C PHE A 27 12.65 -2.01 -4.45
N TRP A 28 11.64 -1.99 -3.61
CA TRP A 28 10.29 -1.58 -4.02
C TRP A 28 10.25 -0.13 -4.46
N GLU A 29 10.96 0.75 -3.76
CA GLU A 29 11.08 2.15 -4.14
C GLU A 29 11.67 2.30 -5.54
N LYS A 30 12.65 1.47 -5.87
CA LYS A 30 13.29 1.47 -7.18
C LYS A 30 12.37 0.92 -8.27
N GLU A 31 11.67 -0.16 -7.99
CA GLU A 31 10.85 -0.85 -8.99
C GLU A 31 9.45 -0.29 -9.14
N ILE A 32 8.92 0.36 -8.11
CA ILE A 32 7.55 0.83 -8.09
C ILE A 32 7.53 2.36 -8.11
N LYS A 33 7.17 2.91 -9.25
CA LYS A 33 7.19 4.35 -9.50
C LYS A 33 6.28 5.14 -8.55
N GLN A 34 5.21 4.53 -8.10
CA GLN A 34 4.23 5.18 -7.24
C GLN A 34 4.74 5.34 -5.82
N LEU A 35 5.73 4.56 -5.43
CA LEU A 35 6.33 4.65 -4.10
C LEU A 35 7.47 5.65 -4.16
N LYS A 36 7.19 6.89 -3.73
CA LYS A 36 8.15 7.99 -3.80
C LYS A 36 8.29 8.66 -2.45
N PRO A 37 9.09 8.08 -1.54
CA PRO A 37 9.31 8.72 -0.26
C PRO A 37 10.06 10.04 -0.46
N HIS A 38 9.77 10.99 0.40
CA HIS A 38 10.48 12.26 0.41
C HIS A 38 11.88 12.04 0.99
N THR A 39 12.90 12.55 0.30
CA THR A 39 14.28 12.43 0.76
C THR A 39 14.82 13.79 1.15
N GLU A 40 15.30 13.90 2.38
CA GLU A 40 15.90 15.13 2.88
C GLU A 40 17.16 14.76 3.66
N HIS A 41 18.27 15.36 3.31
CA HIS A 41 19.58 15.07 3.93
C HIS A 41 19.87 13.55 3.95
N GLN A 42 19.61 12.88 2.82
CA GLN A 42 19.83 11.46 2.64
C GLN A 42 18.93 10.57 3.54
N THR A 43 17.96 11.17 4.20
CA THR A 43 17.00 10.43 5.02
C THR A 43 15.68 10.31 4.29
N ARG A 44 15.11 9.10 4.27
CA ARG A 44 13.81 8.84 3.64
C ARG A 44 12.68 9.04 4.61
N PHE A 45 11.65 9.74 4.13
CA PHE A 45 10.42 9.97 4.88
C PHE A 45 9.23 9.49 4.06
N TYR A 46 8.46 8.58 4.59
CA TYR A 46 7.30 8.00 3.94
C TYR A 46 6.03 8.68 4.41
N SER A 47 5.19 9.09 3.45
CA SER A 47 3.90 9.71 3.74
C SER A 47 2.84 8.64 3.97
N GLU A 48 1.65 9.05 4.42
CA GLU A 48 0.51 8.14 4.53
C GLU A 48 0.18 7.49 3.19
N LYS A 49 0.32 8.25 2.11
CA LYS A 49 0.11 7.74 0.76
C LYS A 49 1.10 6.63 0.44
N ASP A 50 2.36 6.82 0.82
CA ASP A 50 3.38 5.79 0.63
C ASP A 50 3.06 4.53 1.44
N LEU A 51 2.55 4.69 2.66
CA LEU A 51 2.17 3.56 3.48
C LEU A 51 1.03 2.77 2.83
N ASP A 52 0.05 3.45 2.24
CA ASP A 52 -1.04 2.80 1.53
C ASP A 52 -0.52 2.02 0.32
N ILE A 53 0.45 2.58 -0.40
CA ILE A 53 1.08 1.90 -1.52
C ILE A 53 1.81 0.66 -1.04
N ILE A 54 2.53 0.75 0.06
CA ILE A 54 3.24 -0.40 0.64
C ILE A 54 2.24 -1.50 1.02
N ARG A 55 1.11 -1.14 1.63
CA ARG A 55 0.07 -2.12 1.97
C ARG A 55 -0.45 -2.85 0.73
N ARG A 56 -0.66 -2.11 -0.35
CA ARG A 56 -1.10 -2.71 -1.62
C ARG A 56 -0.06 -3.62 -2.22
N ILE A 57 1.22 -3.24 -2.14
CA ILE A 57 2.31 -4.07 -2.62
C ILE A 57 2.32 -5.39 -1.84
N ILE A 58 2.23 -5.32 -0.52
CA ILE A 58 2.22 -6.51 0.33
C ILE A 58 1.06 -7.42 -0.06
N TYR A 59 -0.14 -6.85 -0.21
CA TYR A 59 -1.32 -7.61 -0.59
C TYR A 59 -1.13 -8.34 -1.92
N LEU A 60 -0.64 -7.62 -2.94
CA LEU A 60 -0.43 -8.19 -4.27
C LEU A 60 0.67 -9.24 -4.27
N ARG A 61 1.72 -9.03 -3.47
CA ARG A 61 2.78 -10.03 -3.34
C ARG A 61 2.25 -11.30 -2.69
N GLU A 62 1.36 -11.18 -1.74
CA GLU A 62 0.71 -12.35 -1.13
C GLU A 62 -0.14 -13.11 -2.15
N GLN A 63 -0.64 -12.42 -3.17
CA GLN A 63 -1.36 -13.03 -4.27
C GLN A 63 -0.43 -13.53 -5.37
N ASN A 64 0.87 -13.55 -5.12
CA ASN A 64 1.89 -14.00 -6.06
C ASN A 64 2.01 -13.15 -7.33
N VAL A 65 1.68 -11.86 -7.22
CA VAL A 65 1.82 -10.93 -8.34
C VAL A 65 3.28 -10.47 -8.42
N PRO A 66 3.94 -10.62 -9.58
CA PRO A 66 5.31 -10.15 -9.74
C PRO A 66 5.44 -8.64 -9.55
N ILE A 67 6.57 -8.18 -9.07
CA ILE A 67 6.82 -6.75 -8.81
C ILE A 67 6.59 -5.91 -10.07
N ALA A 68 7.02 -6.40 -11.23
CA ALA A 68 6.83 -5.68 -12.48
C ALA A 68 5.35 -5.42 -12.78
N ASP A 69 4.49 -6.37 -12.46
CA ASP A 69 3.05 -6.22 -12.67
C ASP A 69 2.39 -5.34 -11.63
N ILE A 70 2.95 -5.31 -10.42
CA ILE A 70 2.41 -4.47 -9.34
C ILE A 70 2.47 -3.00 -9.73
N SER A 71 3.60 -2.55 -10.23
CA SER A 71 3.76 -1.16 -10.65
C SER A 71 2.72 -0.78 -11.71
N ARG A 72 2.50 -1.67 -12.67
CA ARG A 72 1.52 -1.45 -13.72
C ARG A 72 0.10 -1.38 -13.17
N ARG A 73 -0.25 -2.28 -12.24
CA ARG A 73 -1.58 -2.28 -11.62
C ARG A 73 -1.84 -1.03 -10.82
N LEU A 74 -0.84 -0.56 -10.08
CA LEU A 74 -0.95 0.69 -9.32
C LEU A 74 -1.16 1.89 -10.24
N THR A 75 -0.51 1.90 -11.39
CA THR A 75 -0.69 2.97 -12.39
C THR A 75 -2.12 2.98 -12.91
N LEU A 76 -2.67 1.82 -13.22
CA LEU A 76 -4.05 1.71 -13.69
C LEU A 76 -5.04 2.17 -12.63
N ASP A 77 -4.80 1.81 -11.38
CA ASP A 77 -5.64 2.26 -10.27
C ASP A 77 -5.60 3.78 -10.11
N SER A 78 -4.42 4.40 -10.29
CA SER A 78 -4.28 5.85 -10.23
C SER A 78 -5.06 6.56 -11.32
N LYS A 79 -5.07 5.99 -12.53
CA LYS A 79 -5.74 6.59 -13.66
C LYS A 79 -7.26 6.46 -13.62
N GLY A 80 -7.74 5.41 -12.97
CA GLY A 80 -9.15 5.20 -12.79
C GLY A 80 -9.68 5.75 -11.49
N VAL A 81 -9.09 6.79 -11.02
CA VAL A 81 -9.03 7.31 -9.66
C VAL A 81 -10.27 7.06 -8.81
N ASP A 82 -11.37 7.69 -9.09
CA ASP A 82 -12.47 7.66 -8.13
C ASP A 82 -13.45 6.52 -8.36
N VAL A 83 -13.75 6.24 -9.63
CA VAL A 83 -14.72 5.22 -9.98
C VAL A 83 -14.23 3.83 -9.62
N ARG A 84 -12.98 3.53 -9.93
CA ARG A 84 -12.40 2.22 -9.63
C ARG A 84 -12.19 2.00 -8.14
N ARG A 85 -11.79 3.04 -7.44
CA ARG A 85 -11.60 2.95 -6.00
C ARG A 85 -12.94 2.64 -5.31
N SER A 86 -13.99 3.34 -5.70
CA SER A 86 -15.33 3.11 -5.15
C SER A 86 -15.82 1.71 -5.48
N ALA A 87 -15.60 1.25 -6.73
CA ALA A 87 -15.99 -0.09 -7.13
C ALA A 87 -15.21 -1.15 -6.38
N TYR A 88 -13.92 -0.92 -6.15
CA TYR A 88 -13.08 -1.85 -5.41
C TYR A 88 -13.53 -1.95 -3.95
N GLU A 89 -13.80 -0.83 -3.33
CA GLU A 89 -14.29 -0.80 -1.95
C GLU A 89 -15.65 -1.50 -1.83
N LEU A 90 -16.52 -1.29 -2.80
CA LEU A 90 -17.83 -1.94 -2.84
C LEU A 90 -17.68 -3.45 -2.98
N LEU A 91 -16.78 -3.90 -3.85
CA LEU A 91 -16.52 -5.33 -4.02
C LEU A 91 -15.96 -5.95 -2.76
N GLN A 92 -15.11 -5.23 -2.05
CA GLN A 92 -14.58 -5.69 -0.76
C GLN A 92 -15.71 -5.88 0.25
N SER A 93 -16.61 -4.91 0.35
CA SER A 93 -17.76 -5.00 1.24
C SER A 93 -18.67 -6.18 0.92
N ILE A 94 -18.94 -6.39 -0.37
CA ILE A 94 -19.77 -7.51 -0.82
C ILE A 94 -19.11 -8.84 -0.46
N ARG A 95 -17.80 -8.94 -0.67
CA ARG A 95 -17.07 -10.15 -0.34
C ARG A 95 -17.12 -10.45 1.16
N GLU A 96 -16.98 -9.43 1.99
CA GLU A 96 -17.06 -9.60 3.44
C GLU A 96 -18.45 -10.05 3.88
N GLU A 97 -19.49 -9.47 3.30
CA GLU A 97 -20.87 -9.89 3.59
C GLU A 97 -21.14 -11.33 3.17
N LEU A 98 -20.63 -11.72 2.02
CA LEU A 98 -20.79 -13.11 1.54
C LEU A 98 -20.07 -14.10 2.44
N VAL A 99 -18.89 -13.75 2.92
CA VAL A 99 -18.15 -14.58 3.86
C VAL A 99 -18.91 -14.71 5.17
N ALA A 100 -19.44 -13.61 5.69
CA ALA A 100 -20.22 -13.62 6.91
C ALA A 100 -21.47 -14.48 6.77
N LEU A 101 -22.17 -14.39 5.66
CA LEU A 101 -23.34 -15.22 5.39
C LEU A 101 -22.98 -16.70 5.30
N ARG A 102 -21.85 -17.01 4.71
CA ARG A 102 -21.36 -18.37 4.61
C ARG A 102 -21.08 -18.96 5.98
N ASP A 103 -20.53 -18.15 6.89
CA ASP A 103 -20.19 -18.59 8.23
C ASP A 103 -21.43 -18.78 9.10
N LEU A 104 -22.54 -18.11 8.76
CA LEU A 104 -23.80 -18.26 9.49
C LEU A 104 -24.59 -19.49 9.07
N ILE A 105 -24.28 -20.07 7.96
CA ILE A 105 -24.91 -21.29 7.47
C ILE A 105 -24.12 -22.50 7.92
#